data_bf8598985fc8aa8c4aa91f161731d4ff
#
_entry.id   bf8598985fc8aa8c4aa91f161731d4ff
#
_cell.length_a   1.000
_cell.length_b   1.000
_cell.length_c   1.000
_cell.angle_alpha   90.00
_cell.angle_beta   90.00
_cell.angle_gamma   90.00
#
_symmetry.space_group_name_H-M   'P 1'
#
loop_
_entity.id
_entity.type
_entity.pdbx_description
1 polymer ?
#
loop_
_entity_poly.entity_id
_entity_poly.type
_entity_poly.pdbx_seq_one_letter_code
_entity_poly.pdbx_strand_id
1 'polypeptide(L)'
;MDKELRIIISGGGTGGHIFPAVSIANAIKAKHPNAKILFVGALGRMEMQRVPAAGYEIKGLPICGFDRKHLLKNIVVLFKIWKSERMARKIVSQFKPMAAVGVGGYASGPTLNVCAKRGIPCLIQEQNSYAGVTNKLLSKKAEKICVAYEGMERFFPADKIIMTGNPVRQNVLDSKLSVEEARESFGLNPNMKTILLVGGSLGARTINESMLQHLDLVGQSDVQFIWQTGKVYYEAIKERLQNEELPNLKATDFISDMGAAYKAADLVISRAGASSISEFCLIGKPVILVPSPNVAEDHQTKNAMALVNRNAAVYVKDSEAVDVLLKTALHTVGDAKKLESLKENILKLGLKNSADVIADEVIRLAIK
;
A
#
# COMPACT_ATOMS: atom_id res chain seq x y z
N MET A 1 -36.73 7.09 -11.59
CA MET A 1 -35.91 7.55 -10.45
C MET A 1 -34.77 6.56 -10.27
N ASP A 2 -33.54 6.94 -10.59
CA ASP A 2 -32.41 6.10 -10.34
C ASP A 2 -32.31 5.84 -8.83
N LYS A 3 -32.36 4.56 -8.46
CA LYS A 3 -32.18 4.15 -7.04
C LYS A 3 -30.85 4.68 -6.55
N GLU A 4 -30.86 5.44 -5.46
CA GLU A 4 -29.66 5.93 -4.80
C GLU A 4 -28.70 4.77 -4.48
N LEU A 5 -27.54 4.75 -5.13
CA LEU A 5 -26.52 3.71 -4.95
C LEU A 5 -25.95 3.76 -3.54
N ARG A 6 -26.05 2.67 -2.78
CA ARG A 6 -25.52 2.57 -1.40
C ARG A 6 -24.51 1.44 -1.28
N ILE A 7 -23.27 1.78 -0.97
CA ILE A 7 -22.13 0.85 -0.90
C ILE A 7 -21.50 0.90 0.47
N ILE A 8 -21.26 -0.28 1.07
CA ILE A 8 -20.38 -0.41 2.24
C ILE A 8 -18.97 -0.79 1.75
N ILE A 9 -17.95 -0.09 2.26
CA ILE A 9 -16.54 -0.46 2.08
C ILE A 9 -15.95 -0.78 3.44
N SER A 10 -15.40 -1.97 3.61
CA SER A 10 -14.88 -2.43 4.90
C SER A 10 -13.45 -2.92 4.83
N GLY A 11 -12.65 -2.48 5.79
CA GLY A 11 -11.25 -2.85 5.92
C GLY A 11 -10.45 -1.81 6.69
N GLY A 12 -9.15 -2.01 6.77
CA GLY A 12 -8.28 -1.06 7.46
C GLY A 12 -7.13 -1.72 8.20
N GLY A 13 -6.66 -1.06 9.25
CA GLY A 13 -5.51 -1.47 10.06
C GLY A 13 -4.18 -0.90 9.57
N THR A 14 -4.01 -0.74 8.27
CA THR A 14 -2.78 -0.19 7.65
C THR A 14 -3.13 0.68 6.44
N GLY A 15 -2.19 1.55 6.03
CA GLY A 15 -2.32 2.35 4.80
C GLY A 15 -2.54 1.50 3.54
N GLY A 16 -1.94 0.30 3.50
CA GLY A 16 -2.10 -0.65 2.38
C GLY A 16 -3.54 -1.11 2.13
N HIS A 17 -4.42 -1.07 3.13
CA HIS A 17 -5.85 -1.33 2.99
C HIS A 17 -6.66 -0.04 2.81
N ILE A 18 -6.30 1.02 3.56
CA ILE A 18 -7.08 2.26 3.62
C ILE A 18 -7.02 3.01 2.28
N PHE A 19 -5.84 3.18 1.70
CA PHE A 19 -5.70 3.94 0.45
C PHE A 19 -6.42 3.28 -0.73
N PRO A 20 -6.30 1.96 -0.98
CA PRO A 20 -7.12 1.29 -1.98
C PRO A 20 -8.62 1.45 -1.75
N ALA A 21 -9.09 1.35 -0.50
CA ALA A 21 -10.50 1.54 -0.16
C ALA A 21 -11.00 2.94 -0.50
N VAL A 22 -10.22 3.98 -0.19
CA VAL A 22 -10.54 5.38 -0.52
C VAL A 22 -10.51 5.60 -2.04
N SER A 23 -9.53 5.02 -2.75
CA SER A 23 -9.44 5.13 -4.21
C SER A 23 -10.65 4.49 -4.90
N ILE A 24 -11.11 3.32 -4.43
CA ILE A 24 -12.34 2.67 -4.92
C ILE A 24 -13.56 3.56 -4.65
N ALA A 25 -13.67 4.14 -3.45
CA ALA A 25 -14.76 5.05 -3.10
C ALA A 25 -14.79 6.29 -4.01
N ASN A 26 -13.63 6.90 -4.27
CA ASN A 26 -13.51 8.04 -5.16
C ASN A 26 -13.92 7.69 -6.59
N ALA A 27 -13.50 6.53 -7.12
CA ALA A 27 -13.88 6.06 -8.45
C ALA A 27 -15.39 5.81 -8.55
N ILE A 28 -16.03 5.22 -7.53
CA ILE A 28 -17.49 5.08 -7.48
C ILE A 28 -18.16 6.45 -7.48
N LYS A 29 -17.68 7.40 -6.68
CA LYS A 29 -18.22 8.77 -6.62
C LYS A 29 -18.04 9.54 -7.93
N ALA A 30 -16.94 9.36 -8.62
CA ALA A 30 -16.71 9.98 -9.93
C ALA A 30 -17.74 9.51 -10.98
N LYS A 31 -18.11 8.22 -10.94
CA LYS A 31 -19.10 7.62 -11.85
C LYS A 31 -20.54 7.87 -11.40
N HIS A 32 -20.80 7.87 -10.10
CA HIS A 32 -22.09 8.09 -9.47
C HIS A 32 -21.98 9.11 -8.34
N PRO A 33 -22.02 10.43 -8.62
CA PRO A 33 -21.82 11.49 -7.63
C PRO A 33 -22.78 11.40 -6.43
N ASN A 34 -24.00 10.92 -6.65
CA ASN A 34 -25.04 10.76 -5.62
C ASN A 34 -24.92 9.45 -4.83
N ALA A 35 -23.95 8.58 -5.12
CA ALA A 35 -23.78 7.34 -4.38
C ALA A 35 -23.50 7.62 -2.90
N LYS A 36 -24.16 6.90 -2.00
CA LYS A 36 -23.84 6.92 -0.57
C LYS A 36 -22.81 5.82 -0.25
N ILE A 37 -21.70 6.21 0.31
CA ILE A 37 -20.63 5.30 0.70
C ILE A 37 -20.45 5.37 2.22
N LEU A 38 -20.51 4.22 2.88
CA LEU A 38 -20.26 4.08 4.30
C LEU A 38 -19.07 3.15 4.51
N PHE A 39 -18.06 3.64 5.21
CA PHE A 39 -16.94 2.81 5.63
C PHE A 39 -17.23 2.08 6.95
N VAL A 40 -16.66 0.87 7.09
CA VAL A 40 -16.67 0.12 8.35
C VAL A 40 -15.25 -0.33 8.66
N GLY A 41 -14.70 0.17 9.76
CA GLY A 41 -13.32 -0.05 10.20
C GLY A 41 -13.22 -0.62 11.62
N ALA A 42 -12.01 -0.81 12.12
CA ALA A 42 -11.75 -1.23 13.50
C ALA A 42 -11.52 -0.01 14.40
N LEU A 43 -12.17 0.03 15.55
CA LEU A 43 -12.00 1.10 16.55
C LEU A 43 -10.54 1.22 16.98
N GLY A 44 -10.07 2.47 17.13
CA GLY A 44 -8.72 2.79 17.56
C GLY A 44 -7.63 2.52 16.53
N ARG A 45 -8.00 2.29 15.26
CA ARG A 45 -7.08 2.09 14.15
C ARG A 45 -7.02 3.31 13.24
N MET A 46 -6.00 3.33 12.37
CA MET A 46 -5.67 4.44 11.47
C MET A 46 -6.86 4.86 10.59
N GLU A 47 -7.69 3.94 10.13
CA GLU A 47 -8.86 4.20 9.29
C GLU A 47 -9.85 5.16 9.95
N MET A 48 -9.98 5.13 11.30
CA MET A 48 -10.90 6.01 12.03
C MET A 48 -10.53 7.50 11.90
N GLN A 49 -9.30 7.83 11.51
CA GLN A 49 -8.82 9.19 11.25
C GLN A 49 -8.70 9.47 9.75
N ARG A 50 -8.14 8.51 8.98
CA ARG A 50 -7.82 8.70 7.56
C ARG A 50 -9.04 8.72 6.65
N VAL A 51 -10.07 7.93 6.96
CA VAL A 51 -11.29 7.89 6.16
C VAL A 51 -12.10 9.18 6.27
N PRO A 52 -12.35 9.73 7.49
CA PRO A 52 -12.97 11.06 7.63
C PRO A 52 -12.15 12.18 6.97
N ALA A 53 -10.82 12.14 7.08
CA ALA A 53 -9.94 13.10 6.40
C ALA A 53 -10.05 13.02 4.86
N ALA A 54 -10.51 11.90 4.31
CA ALA A 54 -10.82 11.73 2.88
C ALA A 54 -12.28 12.08 2.52
N GLY A 55 -13.07 12.61 3.47
CA GLY A 55 -14.44 13.06 3.25
C GLY A 55 -15.52 11.98 3.35
N TYR A 56 -15.22 10.82 3.94
CA TYR A 56 -16.18 9.71 4.07
C TYR A 56 -16.61 9.42 5.50
N GLU A 57 -17.87 9.03 5.67
CA GLU A 57 -18.37 8.53 6.96
C GLU A 57 -17.81 7.14 7.26
N ILE A 58 -17.45 6.90 8.53
CA ILE A 58 -16.96 5.59 9.00
C ILE A 58 -17.64 5.18 10.30
N LYS A 59 -17.99 3.91 10.42
CA LYS A 59 -18.43 3.27 11.67
C LYS A 59 -17.36 2.29 12.15
N GLY A 60 -17.04 2.33 13.43
CA GLY A 60 -16.02 1.48 14.04
C GLY A 60 -16.59 0.21 14.66
N LEU A 61 -15.92 -0.93 14.46
CA LEU A 61 -16.19 -2.21 15.12
C LEU A 61 -15.14 -2.48 16.22
N PRO A 62 -15.50 -3.08 17.37
CA PRO A 62 -14.55 -3.40 18.44
C PRO A 62 -13.76 -4.67 18.14
N ILE A 63 -13.27 -4.80 16.91
CA ILE A 63 -12.54 -5.98 16.41
C ILE A 63 -11.03 -5.79 16.55
N CYS A 64 -10.32 -6.89 16.82
CA CYS A 64 -8.86 -6.94 16.78
C CYS A 64 -8.39 -8.28 16.24
N GLY A 65 -7.09 -8.38 15.91
CA GLY A 65 -6.48 -9.61 15.45
C GLY A 65 -6.28 -10.64 16.56
N PHE A 66 -6.09 -11.90 16.16
CA PHE A 66 -5.67 -12.96 17.04
C PHE A 66 -4.23 -12.74 17.53
N ASP A 67 -4.00 -12.94 18.83
CA ASP A 67 -2.66 -12.97 19.42
C ASP A 67 -2.05 -14.37 19.20
N ARG A 68 -1.01 -14.46 18.37
CA ARG A 68 -0.34 -15.73 18.05
C ARG A 68 0.54 -16.25 19.18
N LYS A 69 0.94 -15.35 20.11
CA LYS A 69 1.82 -15.70 21.24
C LYS A 69 1.04 -16.10 22.52
N HIS A 70 -0.17 -15.57 22.69
CA HIS A 70 -0.97 -15.76 23.91
C HIS A 70 -2.36 -16.29 23.57
N LEU A 71 -2.47 -17.60 23.37
CA LEU A 71 -3.72 -18.25 22.92
C LEU A 71 -4.91 -17.98 23.84
N LEU A 72 -4.71 -17.90 25.16
CA LEU A 72 -5.78 -17.62 26.14
C LEU A 72 -6.41 -16.23 25.96
N LYS A 73 -5.65 -15.25 25.46
CA LYS A 73 -6.19 -13.91 25.15
C LYS A 73 -7.16 -13.93 23.96
N ASN A 74 -7.16 -14.99 23.17
CA ASN A 74 -8.04 -15.13 22.02
C ASN A 74 -9.51 -15.39 22.39
N ILE A 75 -9.81 -15.79 23.62
CA ILE A 75 -11.19 -15.84 24.13
C ILE A 75 -11.86 -14.47 24.03
N VAL A 76 -11.13 -13.40 24.43
CA VAL A 76 -11.61 -12.01 24.31
C VAL A 76 -11.80 -11.64 22.83
N VAL A 77 -10.95 -12.14 21.92
CA VAL A 77 -11.08 -11.91 20.48
C VAL A 77 -12.37 -12.54 19.95
N LEU A 78 -12.71 -13.75 20.34
CA LEU A 78 -13.97 -14.40 19.96
C LEU A 78 -15.20 -13.59 20.40
N PHE A 79 -15.19 -13.08 21.64
CA PHE A 79 -16.26 -12.19 22.12
C PHE A 79 -16.33 -10.89 21.30
N LYS A 80 -15.18 -10.30 20.95
CA LYS A 80 -15.11 -9.11 20.09
C LYS A 80 -15.63 -9.40 18.68
N ILE A 81 -15.37 -10.58 18.11
CA ILE A 81 -15.92 -11.01 16.82
C ILE A 81 -17.45 -11.06 16.90
N TRP A 82 -18.00 -11.73 17.91
CA TRP A 82 -19.45 -11.81 18.12
C TRP A 82 -20.10 -10.43 18.25
N LYS A 83 -19.51 -9.57 19.10
CA LYS A 83 -19.98 -8.18 19.29
C LYS A 83 -19.89 -7.39 17.98
N SER A 84 -18.81 -7.55 17.21
CA SER A 84 -18.62 -6.90 15.92
C SER A 84 -19.64 -7.35 14.88
N GLU A 85 -19.97 -8.66 14.82
CA GLU A 85 -21.05 -9.15 13.95
C GLU A 85 -22.41 -8.55 14.32
N ARG A 86 -22.72 -8.45 15.63
CA ARG A 86 -23.97 -7.84 16.09
C ARG A 86 -24.06 -6.35 15.69
N MET A 87 -22.95 -5.61 15.83
CA MET A 87 -22.87 -4.21 15.41
C MET A 87 -22.96 -4.08 13.88
N ALA A 88 -22.25 -4.93 13.14
CA ALA A 88 -22.33 -4.95 11.68
C ALA A 88 -23.76 -5.23 11.20
N ARG A 89 -24.52 -6.15 11.83
CA ARG A 89 -25.95 -6.37 11.52
C ARG A 89 -26.78 -5.11 11.69
N LYS A 90 -26.55 -4.31 12.74
CA LYS A 90 -27.23 -3.04 12.97
C LYS A 90 -26.88 -2.02 11.89
N ILE A 91 -25.57 -1.86 11.59
CA ILE A 91 -25.09 -0.95 10.54
C ILE A 91 -25.69 -1.30 9.18
N VAL A 92 -25.61 -2.56 8.79
CA VAL A 92 -26.14 -3.05 7.49
C VAL A 92 -27.66 -2.88 7.41
N SER A 93 -28.41 -3.13 8.51
CA SER A 93 -29.87 -2.90 8.55
C SER A 93 -30.24 -1.45 8.37
N GLN A 94 -29.50 -0.54 8.99
CA GLN A 94 -29.78 0.90 8.94
C GLN A 94 -29.38 1.51 7.59
N PHE A 95 -28.21 1.16 7.09
CA PHE A 95 -27.68 1.72 5.84
C PHE A 95 -28.29 1.08 4.59
N LYS A 96 -28.71 -0.19 4.66
CA LYS A 96 -29.32 -0.98 3.56
C LYS A 96 -28.45 -0.94 2.29
N PRO A 97 -27.19 -1.41 2.36
CA PRO A 97 -26.29 -1.40 1.20
C PRO A 97 -26.80 -2.30 0.09
N MET A 98 -26.53 -1.92 -1.15
CA MET A 98 -26.82 -2.68 -2.36
C MET A 98 -25.65 -3.59 -2.73
N ALA A 99 -24.40 -3.23 -2.36
CA ALA A 99 -23.22 -4.08 -2.43
C ALA A 99 -22.24 -3.75 -1.30
N ALA A 100 -21.31 -4.67 -1.03
CA ALA A 100 -20.26 -4.50 -0.04
C ALA A 100 -18.87 -4.85 -0.61
N VAL A 101 -17.87 -4.03 -0.26
CA VAL A 101 -16.47 -4.22 -0.67
C VAL A 101 -15.62 -4.51 0.56
N GLY A 102 -14.84 -5.58 0.52
CA GLY A 102 -13.82 -5.92 1.52
C GLY A 102 -12.42 -5.72 0.98
N VAL A 103 -11.66 -4.84 1.60
CA VAL A 103 -10.27 -4.57 1.21
C VAL A 103 -9.24 -5.24 2.13
N GLY A 104 -9.68 -6.18 2.98
CA GLY A 104 -8.82 -6.81 3.98
C GLY A 104 -8.81 -6.09 5.32
N GLY A 105 -8.03 -6.63 6.27
CA GLY A 105 -8.06 -6.19 7.65
C GLY A 105 -9.17 -6.87 8.46
N TYR A 106 -9.19 -6.61 9.78
CA TYR A 106 -10.07 -7.34 10.69
C TYR A 106 -11.54 -6.98 10.55
N ALA A 107 -11.87 -5.73 10.20
CA ALA A 107 -13.26 -5.24 10.12
C ALA A 107 -14.02 -5.81 8.91
N SER A 108 -13.34 -6.16 7.80
CA SER A 108 -14.01 -6.73 6.64
C SER A 108 -14.61 -8.11 6.91
N GLY A 109 -14.02 -8.91 7.81
CA GLY A 109 -14.55 -10.22 8.18
C GLY A 109 -16.01 -10.19 8.62
N PRO A 110 -16.34 -9.60 9.78
CA PRO A 110 -17.71 -9.52 10.27
C PRO A 110 -18.63 -8.73 9.36
N THR A 111 -18.17 -7.66 8.72
CA THR A 111 -18.99 -6.82 7.85
C THR A 111 -19.47 -7.59 6.62
N LEU A 112 -18.55 -8.17 5.83
CA LEU A 112 -18.92 -8.92 4.63
C LEU A 112 -19.65 -10.23 4.96
N ASN A 113 -19.30 -10.88 6.07
CA ASN A 113 -20.04 -12.06 6.50
C ASN A 113 -21.52 -11.76 6.76
N VAL A 114 -21.82 -10.61 7.36
CA VAL A 114 -23.20 -10.15 7.58
C VAL A 114 -23.88 -9.78 6.26
N CYS A 115 -23.20 -9.07 5.36
CA CYS A 115 -23.74 -8.72 4.04
C CYS A 115 -24.08 -9.98 3.24
N ALA A 116 -23.16 -10.92 3.12
CA ALA A 116 -23.36 -12.17 2.39
C ALA A 116 -24.51 -13.02 2.97
N LYS A 117 -24.64 -13.12 4.31
CA LYS A 117 -25.76 -13.82 4.97
C LYS A 117 -27.12 -13.18 4.69
N ARG A 118 -27.16 -11.94 4.22
CA ARG A 118 -28.37 -11.20 3.86
C ARG A 118 -28.62 -11.11 2.36
N GLY A 119 -27.86 -11.86 1.57
CA GLY A 119 -27.95 -11.83 0.11
C GLY A 119 -27.45 -10.54 -0.53
N ILE A 120 -26.68 -9.70 0.21
CA ILE A 120 -26.06 -8.51 -0.34
C ILE A 120 -24.77 -8.94 -1.04
N PRO A 121 -24.60 -8.66 -2.34
CA PRO A 121 -23.42 -9.09 -3.08
C PRO A 121 -22.16 -8.44 -2.54
N CYS A 122 -21.09 -9.27 -2.45
CA CYS A 122 -19.82 -8.86 -1.88
C CYS A 122 -18.69 -8.99 -2.90
N LEU A 123 -17.83 -7.98 -2.95
CA LEU A 123 -16.58 -7.99 -3.69
C LEU A 123 -15.40 -7.94 -2.71
N ILE A 124 -14.35 -8.70 -2.97
CA ILE A 124 -13.08 -8.64 -2.23
C ILE A 124 -12.02 -8.03 -3.12
N GLN A 125 -11.18 -7.15 -2.55
CA GLN A 125 -9.96 -6.68 -3.17
C GLN A 125 -8.76 -7.18 -2.35
N GLU A 126 -7.83 -7.92 -3.00
CA GLU A 126 -6.60 -8.42 -2.40
C GLU A 126 -5.40 -7.70 -2.99
N GLN A 127 -4.63 -7.04 -2.13
CA GLN A 127 -3.52 -6.20 -2.54
C GLN A 127 -2.21 -6.95 -2.70
N ASN A 128 -2.04 -8.06 -2.01
CA ASN A 128 -0.77 -8.76 -1.88
C ASN A 128 -0.71 -10.00 -2.78
N SER A 129 0.50 -10.43 -3.11
CA SER A 129 0.77 -11.69 -3.83
C SER A 129 0.49 -12.93 -2.97
N TYR A 130 0.22 -12.75 -1.67
CA TYR A 130 -0.20 -13.78 -0.74
C TYR A 130 -1.45 -13.33 0.00
N ALA A 131 -2.53 -14.06 -0.19
CA ALA A 131 -3.85 -13.67 0.31
C ALA A 131 -3.91 -13.62 1.84
N GLY A 132 -4.50 -12.53 2.35
CA GLY A 132 -4.79 -12.37 3.77
C GLY A 132 -5.81 -13.40 4.28
N VAL A 133 -5.70 -13.79 5.56
CA VAL A 133 -6.60 -14.79 6.18
C VAL A 133 -8.07 -14.39 6.03
N THR A 134 -8.40 -13.13 6.28
CA THR A 134 -9.78 -12.63 6.18
C THR A 134 -10.34 -12.80 4.77
N ASN A 135 -9.57 -12.43 3.74
CA ASN A 135 -9.98 -12.55 2.34
C ASN A 135 -10.14 -14.04 1.93
N LYS A 136 -9.25 -14.93 2.39
CA LYS A 136 -9.37 -16.37 2.17
C LYS A 136 -10.68 -16.93 2.77
N LEU A 137 -11.04 -16.53 3.99
CA LEU A 137 -12.28 -16.97 4.64
C LEU A 137 -13.54 -16.44 3.94
N LEU A 138 -13.49 -15.24 3.40
CA LEU A 138 -14.62 -14.61 2.72
C LEU A 138 -14.77 -15.01 1.24
N SER A 139 -13.72 -15.56 0.61
CA SER A 139 -13.66 -15.82 -0.83
C SER A 139 -14.82 -16.70 -1.35
N LYS A 140 -15.22 -17.70 -0.56
CA LYS A 140 -16.36 -18.59 -0.94
C LYS A 140 -17.69 -17.82 -1.00
N LYS A 141 -17.84 -16.75 -0.21
CA LYS A 141 -19.07 -15.96 -0.08
C LYS A 141 -19.08 -14.73 -0.99
N ALA A 142 -17.92 -14.29 -1.46
CA ALA A 142 -17.83 -13.18 -2.39
C ALA A 142 -18.27 -13.57 -3.79
N GLU A 143 -18.88 -12.63 -4.50
CA GLU A 143 -19.27 -12.79 -5.90
C GLU A 143 -18.06 -12.58 -6.82
N LYS A 144 -17.19 -11.63 -6.49
CA LYS A 144 -15.99 -11.29 -7.25
C LYS A 144 -14.80 -11.00 -6.33
N ILE A 145 -13.62 -11.31 -6.83
CA ILE A 145 -12.35 -11.13 -6.10
C ILE A 145 -11.35 -10.45 -7.03
N CYS A 146 -11.16 -9.16 -6.80
CA CYS A 146 -10.19 -8.35 -7.52
C CYS A 146 -8.81 -8.54 -6.92
N VAL A 147 -7.84 -8.90 -7.74
CA VAL A 147 -6.47 -9.23 -7.31
C VAL A 147 -5.44 -8.39 -8.05
N ALA A 148 -4.28 -8.19 -7.40
CA ALA A 148 -3.18 -7.40 -7.95
C ALA A 148 -2.04 -8.25 -8.54
N TYR A 149 -2.04 -9.55 -8.30
CA TYR A 149 -0.98 -10.47 -8.73
C TYR A 149 -1.58 -11.72 -9.38
N GLU A 150 -0.83 -12.30 -10.30
CA GLU A 150 -1.11 -13.61 -10.90
C GLU A 150 -0.93 -14.75 -9.90
N GLY A 151 -1.47 -15.93 -10.20
CA GLY A 151 -1.33 -17.14 -9.38
C GLY A 151 -2.18 -17.11 -8.11
N MET A 152 -3.22 -16.27 -8.06
CA MET A 152 -4.10 -16.15 -6.89
C MET A 152 -5.18 -17.25 -6.82
N GLU A 153 -5.34 -18.07 -7.87
CA GLU A 153 -6.21 -19.26 -7.90
C GLU A 153 -5.81 -20.32 -6.85
N ARG A 154 -4.56 -20.29 -6.37
CA ARG A 154 -4.10 -21.10 -5.24
C ARG A 154 -4.76 -20.74 -3.90
N PHE A 155 -5.41 -19.57 -3.82
CA PHE A 155 -6.08 -19.06 -2.62
C PHE A 155 -7.57 -18.85 -2.79
N PHE A 156 -8.03 -18.62 -4.03
CA PHE A 156 -9.38 -18.18 -4.34
C PHE A 156 -9.99 -19.00 -5.47
N PRO A 157 -11.33 -19.15 -5.53
CA PRO A 157 -12.00 -19.75 -6.67
C PRO A 157 -11.68 -19.02 -7.97
N ALA A 158 -11.16 -19.73 -8.97
CA ALA A 158 -10.65 -19.14 -10.22
C ALA A 158 -11.73 -18.39 -11.01
N ASP A 159 -12.98 -18.87 -11.00
CA ASP A 159 -14.15 -18.28 -11.67
C ASP A 159 -14.58 -16.92 -11.10
N LYS A 160 -14.11 -16.59 -9.90
CA LYS A 160 -14.41 -15.32 -9.22
C LYS A 160 -13.29 -14.28 -9.34
N ILE A 161 -12.09 -14.68 -9.76
CA ILE A 161 -10.91 -13.81 -9.82
C ILE A 161 -11.02 -12.85 -11.02
N ILE A 162 -10.71 -11.60 -10.75
CA ILE A 162 -10.51 -10.55 -11.76
C ILE A 162 -9.14 -9.91 -11.50
N MET A 163 -8.26 -9.94 -12.50
CA MET A 163 -6.97 -9.24 -12.43
C MET A 163 -7.20 -7.76 -12.66
N THR A 164 -7.16 -6.95 -11.59
CA THR A 164 -7.42 -5.52 -11.64
C THR A 164 -6.20 -4.67 -11.31
N GLY A 165 -5.21 -5.23 -10.63
CA GLY A 165 -4.18 -4.45 -9.97
C GLY A 165 -4.65 -3.82 -8.66
N ASN A 166 -3.77 -3.03 -8.05
CA ASN A 166 -4.10 -2.24 -6.88
C ASN A 166 -4.50 -0.80 -7.27
N PRO A 167 -5.54 -0.26 -6.67
CA PRO A 167 -5.83 1.17 -6.75
C PRO A 167 -4.65 1.99 -6.20
N VAL A 168 -4.11 2.87 -7.03
CA VAL A 168 -3.00 3.75 -6.71
C VAL A 168 -3.51 5.18 -6.58
N ARG A 169 -2.84 5.97 -5.77
CA ARG A 169 -3.17 7.38 -5.58
C ARG A 169 -2.86 8.17 -6.84
N GLN A 170 -3.84 8.90 -7.37
CA GLN A 170 -3.72 9.62 -8.62
C GLN A 170 -2.61 10.69 -8.59
N ASN A 171 -2.46 11.40 -7.47
CA ASN A 171 -1.42 12.42 -7.31
C ASN A 171 0.02 11.91 -7.44
N VAL A 172 0.25 10.60 -7.30
CA VAL A 172 1.57 9.99 -7.54
C VAL A 172 1.86 9.85 -9.03
N LEU A 173 0.81 9.66 -9.84
CA LEU A 173 0.92 9.45 -11.28
C LEU A 173 0.97 10.77 -12.07
N ASP A 174 0.38 11.83 -11.54
CA ASP A 174 0.10 13.08 -12.26
C ASP A 174 1.15 14.19 -12.03
N SER A 175 2.34 13.86 -11.52
CA SER A 175 3.40 14.86 -11.38
C SER A 175 3.76 15.45 -12.75
N LYS A 176 3.52 16.75 -12.92
CA LYS A 176 3.81 17.50 -14.15
C LYS A 176 5.24 18.05 -14.24
N LEU A 177 6.00 17.91 -13.15
CA LEU A 177 7.37 18.37 -13.08
C LEU A 177 8.27 17.61 -14.05
N SER A 178 9.27 18.29 -14.63
CA SER A 178 10.42 17.61 -15.24
C SER A 178 11.26 16.91 -14.16
N VAL A 179 12.24 16.12 -14.56
CA VAL A 179 13.18 15.48 -13.61
C VAL A 179 14.01 16.54 -12.91
N GLU A 180 14.45 17.53 -13.65
CA GLU A 180 15.27 18.67 -13.19
C GLU A 180 14.49 19.51 -12.17
N GLU A 181 13.27 19.94 -12.51
CA GLU A 181 12.40 20.69 -11.60
C GLU A 181 12.08 19.93 -10.31
N ALA A 182 11.86 18.62 -10.43
CA ALA A 182 11.62 17.76 -9.29
C ALA A 182 12.83 17.69 -8.35
N ARG A 183 14.05 17.58 -8.89
CA ARG A 183 15.30 17.61 -8.09
C ARG A 183 15.50 18.96 -7.42
N GLU A 184 15.31 20.06 -8.16
CA GLU A 184 15.40 21.42 -7.63
C GLU A 184 14.40 21.67 -6.49
N SER A 185 13.20 21.12 -6.55
CA SER A 185 12.20 21.24 -5.49
C SER A 185 12.64 20.61 -4.16
N PHE A 186 13.62 19.70 -4.19
CA PHE A 186 14.30 19.15 -3.01
C PHE A 186 15.62 19.88 -2.66
N GLY A 187 15.98 20.94 -3.39
CA GLY A 187 17.26 21.65 -3.22
C GLY A 187 18.46 20.81 -3.68
N LEU A 188 18.27 19.98 -4.69
CA LEU A 188 19.27 19.08 -5.27
C LEU A 188 19.73 19.58 -6.65
N ASN A 189 20.89 19.11 -7.10
CA ASN A 189 21.41 19.41 -8.43
C ASN A 189 20.53 18.75 -9.51
N PRO A 190 20.00 19.51 -10.49
CA PRO A 190 19.12 18.97 -11.54
C PRO A 190 19.77 17.89 -12.42
N ASN A 191 21.10 17.92 -12.57
CA ASN A 191 21.84 17.04 -13.49
C ASN A 191 22.46 15.79 -12.84
N MET A 192 22.38 15.65 -11.51
CA MET A 192 22.97 14.51 -10.80
C MET A 192 21.97 13.38 -10.63
N LYS A 193 22.42 12.14 -10.77
CA LYS A 193 21.61 10.95 -10.47
C LYS A 193 21.15 10.97 -9.01
N THR A 194 19.92 10.55 -8.78
CA THR A 194 19.27 10.67 -7.47
C THR A 194 18.73 9.32 -7.01
N ILE A 195 19.07 8.95 -5.78
CA ILE A 195 18.49 7.79 -5.08
C ILE A 195 17.49 8.28 -4.03
N LEU A 196 16.27 7.75 -4.07
CA LEU A 196 15.24 8.01 -3.06
C LEU A 196 15.15 6.83 -2.09
N LEU A 197 15.25 7.10 -0.79
CA LEU A 197 15.06 6.11 0.28
C LEU A 197 13.74 6.38 1.00
N VAL A 198 12.83 5.39 1.02
CA VAL A 198 11.51 5.50 1.63
C VAL A 198 11.20 4.30 2.52
N GLY A 199 11.21 4.51 3.83
CA GLY A 199 10.85 3.50 4.82
C GLY A 199 9.36 3.42 5.16
N GLY A 200 8.51 4.24 4.50
CA GLY A 200 7.12 4.48 4.89
C GLY A 200 6.99 5.58 5.96
N SER A 201 5.75 5.96 6.31
CA SER A 201 5.47 7.11 7.19
C SER A 201 6.08 7.02 8.60
N LEU A 202 6.31 5.82 9.10
CA LEU A 202 6.96 5.58 10.40
C LEU A 202 8.47 5.40 10.28
N GLY A 203 8.98 5.23 9.06
CA GLY A 203 10.36 4.90 8.78
C GLY A 203 10.65 3.39 8.81
N ALA A 204 11.85 3.03 8.39
CA ALA A 204 12.34 1.65 8.40
C ALA A 204 13.75 1.62 9.03
N ARG A 205 13.83 1.06 10.25
CA ARG A 205 15.08 1.08 11.04
C ARG A 205 16.28 0.61 10.24
N THR A 206 16.22 -0.55 9.63
CA THR A 206 17.36 -1.15 8.91
C THR A 206 17.79 -0.32 7.70
N ILE A 207 16.85 0.30 6.97
CA ILE A 207 17.17 1.22 5.86
C ILE A 207 17.87 2.47 6.40
N ASN A 208 17.39 3.02 7.53
CA ASN A 208 17.99 4.19 8.17
C ASN A 208 19.40 3.86 8.71
N GLU A 209 19.56 2.71 9.37
CA GLU A 209 20.86 2.23 9.88
C GLU A 209 21.87 2.03 8.75
N SER A 210 21.44 1.50 7.59
CA SER A 210 22.29 1.37 6.40
C SER A 210 22.86 2.71 5.92
N MET A 211 22.04 3.78 5.92
CA MET A 211 22.50 5.12 5.57
C MET A 211 23.47 5.68 6.62
N LEU A 212 23.10 5.60 7.90
CA LEU A 212 23.92 6.13 8.99
C LEU A 212 25.30 5.48 9.09
N GLN A 213 25.40 4.19 8.78
CA GLN A 213 26.66 3.45 8.84
C GLN A 213 27.60 3.79 7.67
N HIS A 214 27.09 4.34 6.58
CA HIS A 214 27.84 4.58 5.36
C HIS A 214 27.78 6.04 4.87
N LEU A 215 27.74 7.01 5.81
CA LEU A 215 27.71 8.44 5.46
C LEU A 215 28.98 8.87 4.69
N ASP A 216 30.12 8.23 4.94
CA ASP A 216 31.34 8.38 4.19
C ASP A 216 31.17 8.04 2.70
N LEU A 217 30.50 6.94 2.37
CA LEU A 217 30.18 6.56 0.98
C LEU A 217 29.21 7.54 0.34
N VAL A 218 28.25 8.08 1.13
CA VAL A 218 27.33 9.11 0.64
C VAL A 218 28.10 10.36 0.23
N GLY A 219 28.97 10.88 1.11
CA GLY A 219 29.75 12.10 0.85
C GLY A 219 30.75 11.97 -0.30
N GLN A 220 31.30 10.77 -0.53
CA GLN A 220 32.28 10.49 -1.59
C GLN A 220 31.62 10.15 -2.95
N SER A 221 30.32 9.94 -3.00
CA SER A 221 29.63 9.56 -4.24
C SER A 221 29.30 10.74 -5.12
N ASP A 222 29.24 10.51 -6.42
CA ASP A 222 28.71 11.43 -7.44
C ASP A 222 27.19 11.31 -7.62
N VAL A 223 26.50 10.75 -6.62
CA VAL A 223 25.06 10.55 -6.57
C VAL A 223 24.48 11.36 -5.42
N GLN A 224 23.26 11.85 -5.60
CA GLN A 224 22.56 12.57 -4.53
C GLN A 224 21.39 11.75 -3.99
N PHE A 225 20.94 12.10 -2.77
CA PHE A 225 20.00 11.30 -2.02
C PHE A 225 18.83 12.13 -1.48
N ILE A 226 17.62 11.61 -1.63
CA ILE A 226 16.42 12.03 -0.90
C ILE A 226 16.13 10.93 0.11
N TRP A 227 16.18 11.25 1.39
CA TRP A 227 16.02 10.27 2.45
C TRP A 227 14.85 10.60 3.35
N GLN A 228 13.74 9.86 3.20
CA GLN A 228 12.64 9.90 4.14
C GLN A 228 12.91 8.94 5.30
N THR A 229 13.32 9.49 6.41
CA THR A 229 13.69 8.74 7.63
C THR A 229 12.48 8.17 8.37
N GLY A 230 11.31 8.82 8.23
CA GLY A 230 10.11 8.58 9.01
C GLY A 230 10.11 9.33 10.35
N LYS A 231 8.93 9.70 10.80
CA LYS A 231 8.75 10.56 11.99
C LYS A 231 9.40 10.03 13.27
N VAL A 232 9.47 8.72 13.40
CA VAL A 232 10.03 8.08 14.62
C VAL A 232 11.53 8.28 14.75
N TYR A 233 12.24 8.34 13.62
CA TYR A 233 13.71 8.35 13.59
C TYR A 233 14.29 9.73 13.28
N TYR A 234 13.48 10.67 12.82
CA TYR A 234 13.96 11.91 12.23
C TYR A 234 14.83 12.75 13.15
N GLU A 235 14.40 13.00 14.40
CA GLU A 235 15.13 13.87 15.32
C GLU A 235 16.52 13.28 15.65
N ALA A 236 16.61 11.99 15.94
CA ALA A 236 17.90 11.34 16.21
C ALA A 236 18.82 11.33 14.98
N ILE A 237 18.26 11.12 13.77
CA ILE A 237 19.05 11.18 12.53
C ILE A 237 19.50 12.59 12.24
N LYS A 238 18.63 13.60 12.42
CA LYS A 238 18.96 15.01 12.24
C LYS A 238 20.11 15.44 13.15
N GLU A 239 20.08 15.05 14.43
CA GLU A 239 21.15 15.30 15.38
C GLU A 239 22.49 14.65 14.91
N ARG A 240 22.44 13.40 14.44
CA ARG A 240 23.63 12.70 13.91
C ARG A 240 24.22 13.38 12.67
N LEU A 241 23.37 14.01 11.83
CA LEU A 241 23.81 14.69 10.61
C LEU A 241 24.30 16.13 10.84
N GLN A 242 24.14 16.71 12.03
CA GLN A 242 24.51 18.12 12.30
C GLN A 242 25.99 18.45 12.02
N ASN A 243 26.88 17.47 12.21
CA ASN A 243 28.32 17.65 12.04
C ASN A 243 28.84 17.04 10.72
N GLU A 244 27.96 16.64 9.82
CA GLU A 244 28.32 16.02 8.55
C GLU A 244 28.11 17.04 7.41
N GLU A 245 29.13 17.25 6.60
CA GLU A 245 29.03 18.08 5.39
C GLU A 245 28.62 17.22 4.19
N LEU A 246 27.31 17.00 4.01
CA LEU A 246 26.73 16.15 2.96
C LEU A 246 25.79 16.97 2.05
N PRO A 247 26.33 17.82 1.16
CA PRO A 247 25.51 18.67 0.29
C PRO A 247 24.64 17.88 -0.69
N ASN A 248 25.02 16.63 -0.97
CA ASN A 248 24.28 15.69 -1.83
C ASN A 248 23.21 14.88 -1.09
N LEU A 249 22.93 15.15 0.20
CA LEU A 249 21.96 14.45 1.00
C LEU A 249 20.83 15.36 1.50
N LYS A 250 19.58 15.03 1.19
CA LYS A 250 18.39 15.67 1.74
C LYS A 250 17.61 14.71 2.61
N ALA A 251 17.72 14.83 3.93
CA ALA A 251 16.97 14.05 4.89
C ALA A 251 15.70 14.79 5.35
N THR A 252 14.57 14.07 5.46
CA THR A 252 13.28 14.60 5.93
C THR A 252 12.50 13.53 6.70
N ASP A 253 11.63 13.95 7.61
CA ASP A 253 10.75 13.07 8.35
C ASP A 253 9.65 12.47 7.46
N PHE A 254 9.10 13.29 6.54
CA PHE A 254 7.98 12.93 5.69
C PHE A 254 8.02 13.69 4.36
N ILE A 255 7.74 12.99 3.28
CA ILE A 255 7.58 13.57 1.94
C ILE A 255 6.09 13.70 1.63
N SER A 256 5.60 14.93 1.52
CA SER A 256 4.20 15.20 1.17
C SER A 256 3.90 14.99 -0.31
N ASP A 257 4.81 15.39 -1.19
CA ASP A 257 4.73 15.19 -2.63
C ASP A 257 5.59 14.01 -3.08
N MET A 258 5.01 12.79 -2.97
CA MET A 258 5.66 11.57 -3.44
C MET A 258 5.78 11.53 -4.96
N GLY A 259 4.92 12.23 -5.70
CA GLY A 259 5.01 12.33 -7.17
C GLY A 259 6.30 13.03 -7.59
N ALA A 260 6.61 14.18 -6.98
CA ALA A 260 7.87 14.89 -7.18
C ALA A 260 9.08 14.04 -6.76
N ALA A 261 9.02 13.37 -5.61
CA ALA A 261 10.11 12.52 -5.13
C ALA A 261 10.41 11.35 -6.09
N TYR A 262 9.37 10.68 -6.56
CA TYR A 262 9.54 9.62 -7.56
C TYR A 262 10.05 10.17 -8.90
N LYS A 263 9.61 11.36 -9.30
CA LYS A 263 10.10 12.00 -10.52
C LYS A 263 11.58 12.35 -10.43
N ALA A 264 12.03 12.87 -9.32
CA ALA A 264 13.44 13.23 -9.07
C ALA A 264 14.38 12.01 -9.08
N ALA A 265 13.88 10.83 -8.63
CA ALA A 265 14.71 9.65 -8.41
C ALA A 265 14.98 8.85 -9.69
N ASP A 266 16.21 8.37 -9.86
CA ASP A 266 16.60 7.35 -10.86
C ASP A 266 16.42 5.94 -10.30
N LEU A 267 16.61 5.77 -9.00
CA LEU A 267 16.48 4.53 -8.26
C LEU A 267 15.75 4.77 -6.94
N VAL A 268 14.87 3.87 -6.56
CA VAL A 268 14.19 3.92 -5.26
C VAL A 268 14.64 2.76 -4.38
N ILE A 269 14.88 3.01 -3.10
CA ILE A 269 15.03 2.00 -2.06
C ILE A 269 13.77 2.04 -1.21
N SER A 270 13.08 0.91 -1.06
CA SER A 270 11.80 0.88 -0.34
C SER A 270 11.52 -0.45 0.35
N ARG A 271 10.61 -0.40 1.34
CA ARG A 271 9.90 -1.61 1.80
C ARG A 271 8.99 -2.14 0.69
N ALA A 272 8.72 -3.46 0.71
CA ALA A 272 7.93 -4.13 -0.31
C ALA A 272 6.41 -4.12 0.02
N GLY A 273 5.89 -2.94 0.36
CA GLY A 273 4.45 -2.75 0.56
C GLY A 273 3.69 -2.80 -0.77
N ALA A 274 2.52 -3.45 -0.78
CA ALA A 274 1.75 -3.69 -2.00
C ALA A 274 1.41 -2.40 -2.77
N SER A 275 0.98 -1.34 -2.06
CA SER A 275 0.66 -0.05 -2.69
C SER A 275 1.88 0.60 -3.34
N SER A 276 3.03 0.62 -2.64
CA SER A 276 4.27 1.20 -3.16
C SER A 276 4.76 0.44 -4.39
N ILE A 277 4.73 -0.89 -4.35
CA ILE A 277 5.07 -1.72 -5.51
C ILE A 277 4.20 -1.38 -6.72
N SER A 278 2.88 -1.25 -6.52
CA SER A 278 1.97 -0.89 -7.61
C SER A 278 2.23 0.52 -8.15
N GLU A 279 2.61 1.47 -7.29
CA GLU A 279 3.08 2.80 -7.71
C GLU A 279 4.33 2.66 -8.60
N PHE A 280 5.35 1.92 -8.16
CA PHE A 280 6.58 1.71 -8.94
C PHE A 280 6.31 1.05 -10.30
N CYS A 281 5.44 0.05 -10.35
CA CYS A 281 5.05 -0.61 -11.60
C CYS A 281 4.40 0.36 -12.58
N LEU A 282 3.51 1.24 -12.11
CA LEU A 282 2.80 2.18 -12.98
C LEU A 282 3.69 3.30 -13.52
N ILE A 283 4.67 3.77 -12.73
CA ILE A 283 5.57 4.85 -13.13
C ILE A 283 6.89 4.35 -13.72
N GLY A 284 7.10 3.03 -13.81
CA GLY A 284 8.32 2.43 -14.35
C GLY A 284 9.56 2.73 -13.52
N LYS A 285 9.45 2.77 -12.19
CA LYS A 285 10.56 3.20 -11.34
C LYS A 285 11.45 2.03 -10.96
N PRO A 286 12.75 2.01 -11.32
CA PRO A 286 13.71 1.04 -10.82
C PRO A 286 13.74 1.03 -9.30
N VAL A 287 13.72 -0.15 -8.68
CA VAL A 287 13.59 -0.27 -7.24
C VAL A 287 14.46 -1.37 -6.63
N ILE A 288 15.05 -1.08 -5.47
CA ILE A 288 15.61 -2.06 -4.55
C ILE A 288 14.60 -2.26 -3.43
N LEU A 289 14.12 -3.47 -3.28
CA LEU A 289 13.14 -3.85 -2.28
C LEU A 289 13.82 -4.50 -1.08
N VAL A 290 13.57 -3.92 0.10
CA VAL A 290 14.02 -4.44 1.41
C VAL A 290 12.76 -4.83 2.21
N PRO A 291 12.25 -6.06 2.07
CA PRO A 291 11.03 -6.47 2.76
C PRO A 291 11.15 -6.40 4.27
N SER A 292 10.10 -5.92 4.94
CA SER A 292 10.06 -5.92 6.40
C SER A 292 9.82 -7.33 6.94
N PRO A 293 10.64 -7.81 7.91
CA PRO A 293 10.42 -9.11 8.54
C PRO A 293 9.24 -9.11 9.52
N ASN A 294 8.75 -7.92 9.91
CA ASN A 294 7.74 -7.73 10.95
C ASN A 294 6.31 -7.62 10.39
N VAL A 295 6.01 -8.34 9.31
CA VAL A 295 4.68 -8.34 8.68
C VAL A 295 4.04 -9.73 8.73
N ALA A 296 2.71 -9.77 8.72
CA ALA A 296 1.98 -11.03 8.75
C ALA A 296 2.25 -11.87 7.50
N GLU A 297 2.39 -13.20 7.67
CA GLU A 297 2.53 -14.16 6.57
C GLU A 297 3.73 -13.90 5.64
N ASP A 298 4.69 -13.07 6.07
CA ASP A 298 5.85 -12.68 5.25
C ASP A 298 5.44 -12.15 3.85
N HIS A 299 4.34 -11.40 3.81
CA HIS A 299 3.77 -10.96 2.54
C HIS A 299 4.68 -9.98 1.79
N GLN A 300 5.52 -9.19 2.49
CA GLN A 300 6.44 -8.28 1.80
C GLN A 300 7.53 -9.01 1.03
N THR A 301 8.12 -10.08 1.58
CA THR A 301 9.07 -10.90 0.82
C THR A 301 8.41 -11.51 -0.42
N LYS A 302 7.18 -12.03 -0.26
CA LYS A 302 6.43 -12.60 -1.39
C LYS A 302 6.09 -11.55 -2.46
N ASN A 303 5.72 -10.34 -2.05
CA ASN A 303 5.50 -9.22 -2.97
C ASN A 303 6.79 -8.85 -3.73
N ALA A 304 7.92 -8.74 -3.01
CA ALA A 304 9.22 -8.45 -3.63
C ALA A 304 9.60 -9.52 -4.65
N MET A 305 9.50 -10.79 -4.28
CA MET A 305 9.87 -11.92 -5.16
C MET A 305 8.98 -12.00 -6.40
N ALA A 306 7.75 -11.53 -6.37
CA ALA A 306 6.90 -11.43 -7.55
C ALA A 306 7.49 -10.52 -8.65
N LEU A 307 8.26 -9.49 -8.25
CA LEU A 307 8.98 -8.60 -9.17
C LEU A 307 10.38 -9.14 -9.49
N VAL A 308 11.11 -9.59 -8.49
CA VAL A 308 12.50 -10.09 -8.62
C VAL A 308 12.58 -11.27 -9.60
N ASN A 309 11.64 -12.22 -9.51
CA ASN A 309 11.55 -13.36 -10.42
C ASN A 309 11.27 -12.98 -11.89
N ARG A 310 10.88 -11.71 -12.14
CA ARG A 310 10.67 -11.13 -13.46
C ARG A 310 11.77 -10.11 -13.84
N ASN A 311 12.88 -10.09 -13.11
CA ASN A 311 13.95 -9.10 -13.24
C ASN A 311 13.45 -7.64 -13.22
N ALA A 312 12.38 -7.37 -12.47
CA ALA A 312 11.73 -6.06 -12.36
C ALA A 312 12.12 -5.28 -11.09
N ALA A 313 12.87 -5.89 -10.18
CA ALA A 313 13.39 -5.28 -8.96
C ALA A 313 14.67 -5.96 -8.51
N VAL A 314 15.47 -5.25 -7.70
CA VAL A 314 16.58 -5.83 -6.94
C VAL A 314 16.07 -6.15 -5.53
N TYR A 315 16.52 -7.25 -4.96
CA TYR A 315 16.17 -7.69 -3.60
C TYR A 315 17.38 -7.56 -2.67
N VAL A 316 17.14 -6.98 -1.50
CA VAL A 316 18.09 -7.01 -0.39
C VAL A 316 17.35 -7.51 0.86
N LYS A 317 17.90 -8.54 1.50
CA LYS A 317 17.33 -9.10 2.73
C LYS A 317 17.50 -8.12 3.88
N ASP A 318 16.45 -7.93 4.71
CA ASP A 318 16.49 -6.95 5.81
C ASP A 318 17.69 -7.15 6.76
N SER A 319 18.02 -8.41 7.09
CA SER A 319 19.15 -8.74 7.99
C SER A 319 20.54 -8.44 7.41
N GLU A 320 20.64 -8.22 6.11
CA GLU A 320 21.90 -7.94 5.41
C GLU A 320 21.98 -6.46 4.97
N ALA A 321 20.85 -5.76 5.04
CA ALA A 321 20.69 -4.44 4.42
C ALA A 321 21.65 -3.39 5.02
N VAL A 322 21.97 -3.47 6.32
CA VAL A 322 22.88 -2.51 6.95
C VAL A 322 24.23 -2.49 6.23
N ASP A 323 24.76 -3.66 5.87
CA ASP A 323 26.12 -3.79 5.30
C ASP A 323 26.15 -3.63 3.77
N VAL A 324 25.08 -4.08 3.06
CA VAL A 324 25.15 -4.22 1.60
C VAL A 324 24.25 -3.25 0.83
N LEU A 325 23.22 -2.65 1.46
CA LEU A 325 22.17 -1.92 0.76
C LEU A 325 22.70 -0.71 -0.02
N LEU A 326 23.47 0.16 0.65
CA LEU A 326 23.98 1.37 0.00
C LEU A 326 24.98 1.04 -1.13
N LYS A 327 25.87 0.07 -0.92
CA LYS A 327 26.78 -0.41 -1.97
C LYS A 327 26.04 -0.97 -3.18
N THR A 328 24.99 -1.76 -2.92
CA THR A 328 24.09 -2.29 -3.97
C THR A 328 23.39 -1.16 -4.73
N ALA A 329 22.95 -0.12 -4.02
CA ALA A 329 22.27 1.01 -4.62
C ALA A 329 23.20 1.84 -5.50
N LEU A 330 24.39 2.17 -5.04
CA LEU A 330 25.42 2.89 -5.81
C LEU A 330 25.83 2.12 -7.06
N HIS A 331 26.05 0.81 -6.93
CA HIS A 331 26.34 -0.04 -8.07
C HIS A 331 25.17 -0.08 -9.07
N THR A 332 23.95 -0.24 -8.58
CA THR A 332 22.75 -0.33 -9.45
C THR A 332 22.49 0.99 -10.18
N VAL A 333 22.59 2.15 -9.51
CA VAL A 333 22.36 3.46 -10.11
C VAL A 333 23.45 3.84 -11.10
N GLY A 334 24.70 3.33 -10.91
CA GLY A 334 25.81 3.49 -11.82
C GLY A 334 25.65 2.70 -13.13
N ASP A 335 24.93 1.59 -13.11
CA ASP A 335 24.71 0.73 -14.30
C ASP A 335 23.46 1.15 -15.07
N ALA A 336 23.67 1.94 -16.13
CA ALA A 336 22.59 2.45 -16.99
C ALA A 336 21.78 1.32 -17.68
N LYS A 337 22.45 0.22 -18.06
CA LYS A 337 21.77 -0.93 -18.69
C LYS A 337 20.87 -1.65 -17.70
N LYS A 338 21.34 -1.80 -16.48
CA LYS A 338 20.56 -2.40 -15.38
C LYS A 338 19.34 -1.56 -15.03
N LEU A 339 19.50 -0.23 -14.93
CA LEU A 339 18.37 0.67 -14.66
C LEU A 339 17.31 0.58 -15.76
N GLU A 340 17.71 0.62 -17.05
CA GLU A 340 16.73 0.54 -18.15
C GLU A 340 16.04 -0.82 -18.19
N SER A 341 16.76 -1.92 -17.99
CA SER A 341 16.17 -3.25 -17.89
C SER A 341 15.15 -3.36 -16.75
N LEU A 342 15.47 -2.83 -15.57
CA LEU A 342 14.55 -2.80 -14.41
C LEU A 342 13.30 -1.99 -14.74
N LYS A 343 13.46 -0.81 -15.35
CA LYS A 343 12.37 0.08 -15.75
C LYS A 343 11.43 -0.58 -16.76
N GLU A 344 11.96 -1.18 -17.81
CA GLU A 344 11.17 -1.87 -18.84
C GLU A 344 10.38 -3.04 -18.23
N ASN A 345 11.02 -3.84 -17.38
CA ASN A 345 10.40 -5.03 -16.80
C ASN A 345 9.33 -4.67 -15.76
N ILE A 346 9.58 -3.65 -14.92
CA ILE A 346 8.60 -3.24 -13.91
C ILE A 346 7.37 -2.58 -14.56
N LEU A 347 7.52 -1.83 -15.66
CA LEU A 347 6.41 -1.25 -16.43
C LEU A 347 5.45 -2.31 -16.97
N LYS A 348 5.95 -3.48 -17.38
CA LYS A 348 5.12 -4.60 -17.88
C LYS A 348 4.17 -5.13 -16.79
N LEU A 349 4.46 -4.88 -15.53
CA LEU A 349 3.66 -5.32 -14.39
C LEU A 349 2.64 -4.27 -13.93
N GLY A 350 2.65 -3.09 -14.53
CA GLY A 350 1.76 -1.97 -14.17
C GLY A 350 0.34 -2.18 -14.71
N LEU A 351 -0.64 -2.29 -13.83
CA LEU A 351 -2.06 -2.37 -14.20
C LEU A 351 -2.73 -1.02 -13.98
N LYS A 352 -3.11 -0.38 -15.09
CA LYS A 352 -3.75 0.95 -15.09
C LYS A 352 -5.24 0.87 -14.75
N ASN A 353 -5.81 1.97 -14.28
CA ASN A 353 -7.25 2.13 -14.05
C ASN A 353 -7.86 1.13 -13.03
N SER A 354 -7.04 0.59 -12.14
CA SER A 354 -7.46 -0.43 -11.16
C SER A 354 -8.69 0.01 -10.33
N ALA A 355 -8.70 1.27 -9.88
CA ALA A 355 -9.82 1.81 -9.10
C ALA A 355 -11.12 1.86 -9.91
N ASP A 356 -11.05 2.25 -11.18
CA ASP A 356 -12.20 2.35 -12.08
C ASP A 356 -12.77 0.97 -12.42
N VAL A 357 -11.91 0.00 -12.73
CA VAL A 357 -12.32 -1.37 -13.02
C VAL A 357 -13.02 -1.99 -11.80
N ILE A 358 -12.46 -1.80 -10.59
CA ILE A 358 -13.08 -2.30 -9.37
C ILE A 358 -14.40 -1.58 -9.09
N ALA A 359 -14.47 -0.26 -9.31
CA ALA A 359 -15.70 0.51 -9.15
C ALA A 359 -16.80 0.02 -10.08
N ASP A 360 -16.49 -0.26 -11.35
CA ASP A 360 -17.44 -0.80 -12.32
C ASP A 360 -18.01 -2.16 -11.87
N GLU A 361 -17.16 -3.05 -11.36
CA GLU A 361 -17.59 -4.34 -10.80
C GLU A 361 -18.52 -4.16 -9.59
N VAL A 362 -18.19 -3.23 -8.68
CA VAL A 362 -19.03 -2.92 -7.50
C VAL A 362 -20.38 -2.37 -7.92
N ILE A 363 -20.41 -1.42 -8.86
CA ILE A 363 -21.64 -0.83 -9.39
C ILE A 363 -22.50 -1.90 -10.08
N ARG A 364 -21.88 -2.76 -10.91
CA ARG A 364 -22.56 -3.87 -11.58
C ARG A 364 -23.21 -4.84 -10.59
N LEU A 365 -22.54 -5.15 -9.49
CA LEU A 365 -23.08 -6.00 -8.43
C LEU A 365 -24.24 -5.33 -7.69
N ALA A 366 -24.19 -4.01 -7.50
CA ALA A 366 -25.21 -3.27 -6.76
C ALA A 366 -26.52 -3.04 -7.56
N ILE A 367 -26.43 -3.05 -8.89
CA ILE A 367 -27.58 -2.75 -9.78
C ILE A 367 -28.31 -4.04 -10.21
N LYS A 368 -27.63 -5.21 -10.11
CA LYS A 368 -28.29 -6.51 -10.32
C LYS A 368 -29.39 -6.74 -9.29
#